data_5567b8569296bcb4749aec1c38fb131e
#
_entry.id   5567b8569296bcb4749aec1c38fb131e
#
_cell.length_a   1.000
_cell.length_b   1.000
_cell.length_c   1.000
_cell.angle_alpha   90.00
_cell.angle_beta   90.00
_cell.angle_gamma   90.00
#
_symmetry.space_group_name_H-M   'P 1'
#
loop_
_entity.id
_entity.type
_entity.pdbx_description
1 polymer ?
#
loop_
_entity_poly.entity_id
_entity_poly.type
_entity_poly.pdbx_seq_one_letter_code
_entity_poly.pdbx_strand_id
1 'polypeptide(L)'
;MDAPERYEQLIAFLESNLPPPVDRQETPDGSVQFISGEPAEVVVSLTETSVLVSEFSGVWESQFTFAARPRRVGVLKWRRLQETALFNALAVLIKGAREMRLSRFQVCRYCGRSTAPEWMHDDGVCQACADQHSGAIH
;
A
#
# COMPACT_ATOMS: atom_id res chain seq x y z
N MET A 1 -11.43 2.83 27.33
CA MET A 1 -12.24 2.68 26.11
C MET A 1 -12.45 1.22 25.81
N ASP A 2 -13.65 0.90 25.42
CA ASP A 2 -14.02 -0.47 25.06
C ASP A 2 -13.37 -0.89 23.75
N ALA A 3 -12.97 -2.17 23.64
CA ALA A 3 -12.31 -2.68 22.46
C ALA A 3 -13.13 -2.53 21.18
N PRO A 4 -14.46 -2.80 21.17
CA PRO A 4 -15.26 -2.57 19.96
C PRO A 4 -15.28 -1.11 19.51
N GLU A 5 -15.31 -0.16 20.45
CA GLU A 5 -15.26 1.27 20.11
C GLU A 5 -13.92 1.64 19.51
N ARG A 6 -12.83 1.14 20.07
CA ARG A 6 -11.49 1.42 19.54
C ARG A 6 -11.32 0.83 18.15
N TYR A 7 -11.85 -0.36 17.91
CA TYR A 7 -11.82 -0.99 16.60
C TYR A 7 -12.53 -0.12 15.56
N GLU A 8 -13.71 0.39 15.90
CA GLU A 8 -14.47 1.28 15.02
C GLU A 8 -13.72 2.60 14.77
N GLN A 9 -13.08 3.14 15.80
CA GLN A 9 -12.28 4.35 15.66
C GLN A 9 -11.06 4.13 14.75
N LEU A 10 -10.45 2.94 14.83
CA LEU A 10 -9.35 2.59 13.94
C LEU A 10 -9.81 2.55 12.49
N ILE A 11 -10.96 1.93 12.22
CA ILE A 11 -11.51 1.90 10.88
C ILE A 11 -11.75 3.31 10.36
N ALA A 12 -12.39 4.16 11.17
CA ALA A 12 -12.67 5.54 10.78
C ALA A 12 -11.37 6.33 10.53
N PHE A 13 -10.37 6.13 11.38
CA PHE A 13 -9.06 6.77 11.20
C PHE A 13 -8.41 6.36 9.89
N LEU A 14 -8.42 5.07 9.60
CA LEU A 14 -7.80 4.56 8.38
C LEU A 14 -8.51 5.07 7.13
N GLU A 15 -9.84 5.06 7.14
CA GLU A 15 -10.60 5.58 6.00
C GLU A 15 -10.37 7.07 5.76
N SER A 16 -10.09 7.82 6.81
CA SER A 16 -9.88 9.28 6.73
C SER A 16 -8.44 9.69 6.44
N ASN A 17 -7.47 8.86 6.81
CA ASN A 17 -6.05 9.25 6.80
C ASN A 17 -5.21 8.51 5.76
N LEU A 18 -5.72 7.44 5.18
CA LEU A 18 -5.01 6.77 4.09
C LEU A 18 -5.16 7.57 2.79
N PRO A 19 -4.12 7.59 1.93
CA PRO A 19 -4.25 8.28 0.65
C PRO A 19 -5.35 7.66 -0.22
N PRO A 20 -6.23 8.47 -0.79
CA PRO A 20 -7.30 7.95 -1.65
C PRO A 20 -6.77 7.46 -3.00
N PRO A 21 -7.45 6.54 -3.67
CA PRO A 21 -8.64 5.84 -3.19
C PRO A 21 -8.30 4.77 -2.16
N VAL A 22 -9.26 4.45 -1.29
CA VAL A 22 -9.09 3.42 -0.25
C VAL A 22 -10.03 2.27 -0.56
N ASP A 23 -9.47 1.10 -0.80
CA ASP A 23 -10.22 -0.11 -1.06
C ASP A 23 -10.21 -0.95 0.22
N ARG A 24 -11.38 -1.18 0.78
CA ARG A 24 -11.56 -1.95 2.00
C ARG A 24 -12.10 -3.32 1.66
N GLN A 25 -11.41 -4.36 2.14
CA GLN A 25 -11.79 -5.75 1.89
C GLN A 25 -11.85 -6.50 3.21
N GLU A 26 -12.88 -7.32 3.37
CA GLU A 26 -12.94 -8.25 4.49
C GLU A 26 -12.34 -9.57 4.04
N THR A 27 -11.48 -10.13 4.89
CA THR A 27 -10.83 -11.39 4.58
C THR A 27 -11.57 -12.55 5.23
N PRO A 28 -11.37 -13.80 4.73
CA PRO A 28 -12.07 -14.96 5.29
C PRO A 28 -11.80 -15.21 6.77
N ASP A 29 -10.67 -14.74 7.30
CA ASP A 29 -10.33 -14.90 8.72
C ASP A 29 -10.96 -13.85 9.63
N GLY A 30 -11.79 -12.96 9.06
CA GLY A 30 -12.47 -11.91 9.82
C GLY A 30 -11.70 -10.62 9.98
N SER A 31 -10.48 -10.52 9.44
CA SER A 31 -9.74 -9.27 9.45
C SER A 31 -10.20 -8.37 8.32
N VAL A 32 -9.78 -7.09 8.39
CA VAL A 32 -10.10 -6.09 7.36
C VAL A 32 -8.80 -5.60 6.76
N GLN A 33 -8.73 -5.60 5.45
CA GLN A 33 -7.56 -5.11 4.72
C GLN A 33 -7.92 -3.84 3.97
N PHE A 34 -7.04 -2.84 4.05
CA PHE A 34 -7.17 -1.59 3.32
C PHE A 34 -6.01 -1.50 2.33
N ILE A 35 -6.33 -1.30 1.07
CA ILE A 35 -5.35 -1.02 0.03
C ILE A 35 -5.58 0.40 -0.42
N SER A 36 -4.55 1.24 -0.34
CA SER A 36 -4.68 2.68 -0.45
C SER A 36 -3.74 3.24 -1.51
N GLY A 37 -4.26 4.20 -2.29
CA GLY A 37 -3.50 4.91 -3.31
C GLY A 37 -3.75 4.40 -4.73
N GLU A 38 -3.38 5.22 -5.72
CA GLU A 38 -3.51 4.89 -7.14
C GLU A 38 -2.27 5.42 -7.87
N PRO A 39 -1.32 4.58 -8.25
CA PRO A 39 -1.24 3.14 -7.94
C PRO A 39 -1.09 2.91 -6.43
N ALA A 40 -1.40 1.70 -5.99
CA ALA A 40 -1.43 1.37 -4.56
C ALA A 40 -0.12 1.72 -3.86
N GLU A 41 -0.22 2.35 -2.69
CA GLU A 41 0.93 2.84 -1.93
C GLU A 41 1.10 2.10 -0.61
N VAL A 42 0.00 1.91 0.12
CA VAL A 42 0.01 1.39 1.49
C VAL A 42 -1.02 0.28 1.62
N VAL A 43 -0.68 -0.75 2.37
CA VAL A 43 -1.61 -1.82 2.75
C VAL A 43 -1.67 -1.87 4.27
N VAL A 44 -2.87 -1.83 4.82
CA VAL A 44 -3.09 -1.94 6.26
C VAL A 44 -4.00 -3.12 6.53
N SER A 45 -3.58 -4.01 7.43
CA SER A 45 -4.39 -5.14 7.86
C SER A 45 -4.79 -4.94 9.32
N LEU A 46 -6.08 -4.95 9.58
CA LEU A 46 -6.63 -4.75 10.92
C LEU A 46 -7.24 -6.06 11.41
N THR A 47 -6.66 -6.60 12.48
CA THR A 47 -7.15 -7.82 13.12
C THR A 47 -7.72 -7.48 14.50
N GLU A 48 -8.22 -8.48 15.20
CA GLU A 48 -8.74 -8.30 16.55
C GLU A 48 -7.70 -7.82 17.57
N THR A 49 -6.41 -8.04 17.27
CA THR A 49 -5.34 -7.73 18.23
C THR A 49 -4.30 -6.76 17.69
N SER A 50 -4.23 -6.57 16.39
CA SER A 50 -3.10 -5.87 15.78
C SER A 50 -3.54 -5.03 14.59
N VAL A 51 -2.76 -4.00 14.30
CA VAL A 51 -2.82 -3.31 13.02
C VAL A 51 -1.44 -3.41 12.40
N LEU A 52 -1.39 -3.94 11.17
CA LEU A 52 -0.15 -4.14 10.42
C LEU A 52 -0.12 -3.14 9.27
N VAL A 53 0.97 -2.37 9.19
CA VAL A 53 1.16 -1.41 8.10
C VAL A 53 2.29 -1.91 7.21
N SER A 54 2.03 -1.93 5.90
CA SER A 54 3.00 -2.38 4.90
C SER A 54 3.06 -1.38 3.76
N GLU A 55 4.24 -1.28 3.12
CA GLU A 55 4.28 -0.61 1.83
C GLU A 55 3.75 -1.58 0.77
N PHE A 56 2.99 -1.07 -0.17
CA PHE A 56 2.55 -1.90 -1.29
C PHE A 56 3.76 -2.30 -2.13
N SER A 57 3.78 -3.56 -2.55
CA SER A 57 4.77 -4.08 -3.48
C SER A 57 4.14 -5.26 -4.19
N GLY A 58 4.68 -5.62 -5.33
CA GLY A 58 4.18 -6.76 -6.06
C GLY A 58 5.14 -7.21 -7.13
N VAL A 59 4.88 -8.38 -7.67
CA VAL A 59 5.69 -8.96 -8.74
C VAL A 59 4.78 -9.54 -9.81
N TRP A 60 5.24 -9.49 -11.04
CA TRP A 60 4.62 -10.23 -12.14
C TRP A 60 5.15 -11.64 -12.12
N GLU A 61 4.29 -12.60 -11.77
CA GLU A 61 4.67 -14.02 -11.77
C GLU A 61 4.68 -14.58 -13.18
N SER A 62 3.88 -13.98 -14.06
CA SER A 62 3.85 -14.30 -15.49
C SER A 62 3.41 -13.03 -16.21
N GLN A 63 3.31 -13.11 -17.53
CA GLN A 63 2.82 -12.03 -18.39
C GLN A 63 1.44 -11.50 -17.97
N PHE A 64 0.62 -12.35 -17.37
CA PHE A 64 -0.77 -12.05 -17.09
C PHE A 64 -1.13 -12.14 -15.60
N THR A 65 -0.20 -12.57 -14.76
CA THR A 65 -0.49 -12.81 -13.33
C THR A 65 0.38 -11.90 -12.46
N PHE A 66 -0.27 -10.97 -11.79
CA PHE A 66 0.37 -10.06 -10.84
C PHE A 66 0.05 -10.52 -9.43
N ALA A 67 1.07 -10.62 -8.58
CA ALA A 67 0.90 -11.00 -7.19
C ALA A 67 1.34 -9.86 -6.28
N ALA A 68 0.44 -9.41 -5.41
CA ALA A 68 0.78 -8.43 -4.40
C ALA A 68 1.66 -9.06 -3.34
N ARG A 69 2.76 -8.39 -3.00
CA ARG A 69 3.73 -8.82 -1.99
C ARG A 69 4.05 -7.66 -1.07
N PRO A 70 3.12 -7.26 -0.20
CA PRO A 70 3.36 -6.11 0.68
C PRO A 70 4.55 -6.36 1.58
N ARG A 71 5.34 -5.29 1.82
CA ARG A 71 6.49 -5.35 2.72
C ARG A 71 6.11 -4.71 4.04
N ARG A 72 6.19 -5.47 5.12
CA ARG A 72 5.81 -4.99 6.44
C ARG A 72 6.70 -3.84 6.90
N VAL A 73 6.08 -2.76 7.32
CA VAL A 73 6.75 -1.59 7.90
C VAL A 73 6.65 -1.63 9.42
N GLY A 74 5.50 -1.99 9.95
CA GLY A 74 5.34 -2.09 11.39
C GLY A 74 4.04 -2.76 11.80
N VAL A 75 3.99 -3.16 13.07
CA VAL A 75 2.85 -3.82 13.71
C VAL A 75 2.58 -3.12 15.02
N LEU A 76 1.32 -2.80 15.28
CA LEU A 76 0.90 -2.21 16.54
C LEU A 76 -0.12 -3.13 17.20
N LYS A 77 0.10 -3.44 18.48
CA LYS A 77 -0.88 -4.19 19.30
C LYS A 77 -1.86 -3.17 19.87
N TRP A 78 -2.90 -2.86 19.12
CA TRP A 78 -3.76 -1.72 19.38
C TRP A 78 -4.52 -1.80 20.71
N ARG A 79 -4.76 -3.00 21.24
CA ARG A 79 -5.43 -3.15 22.53
C ARG A 79 -4.54 -2.76 23.70
N ARG A 80 -3.22 -2.76 23.51
CA ARG A 80 -2.24 -2.52 24.57
C ARG A 80 -1.77 -1.08 24.64
N LEU A 81 -2.08 -0.28 23.64
CA LEU A 81 -1.60 1.10 23.54
C LEU A 81 -2.67 2.08 23.98
N GLN A 82 -2.25 3.20 24.57
CA GLN A 82 -3.14 4.32 24.80
C GLN A 82 -3.60 4.87 23.45
N GLU A 83 -4.78 5.43 23.44
CA GLU A 83 -5.40 5.94 22.22
C GLU A 83 -4.49 6.93 21.47
N THR A 84 -3.98 7.95 22.17
CA THR A 84 -3.12 8.96 21.55
C THR A 84 -1.86 8.33 20.97
N ALA A 85 -1.20 7.46 21.74
CA ALA A 85 0.02 6.78 21.29
C ALA A 85 -0.26 5.90 20.08
N LEU A 86 -1.39 5.20 20.09
CA LEU A 86 -1.79 4.33 18.98
C LEU A 86 -1.96 5.12 17.68
N PHE A 87 -2.75 6.18 17.70
CA PHE A 87 -3.04 6.93 16.48
C PHE A 87 -1.82 7.70 15.99
N ASN A 88 -0.99 8.22 16.89
CA ASN A 88 0.27 8.86 16.49
C ASN A 88 1.22 7.86 15.83
N ALA A 89 1.38 6.69 16.43
CA ALA A 89 2.25 5.66 15.87
C ALA A 89 1.72 5.16 14.52
N LEU A 90 0.41 5.00 14.41
CA LEU A 90 -0.22 4.55 13.17
C LEU A 90 0.01 5.58 12.04
N ALA A 91 -0.16 6.86 12.34
CA ALA A 91 0.10 7.92 11.38
C ALA A 91 1.54 7.91 10.89
N VAL A 92 2.51 7.71 11.79
CA VAL A 92 3.93 7.63 11.44
C VAL A 92 4.20 6.42 10.54
N LEU A 93 3.62 5.28 10.86
CA LEU A 93 3.81 4.06 10.05
C LEU A 93 3.22 4.23 8.65
N ILE A 94 2.03 4.81 8.54
CA ILE A 94 1.40 5.05 7.25
C ILE A 94 2.27 5.99 6.41
N LYS A 95 2.73 7.09 7.00
CA LYS A 95 3.59 8.03 6.31
C LYS A 95 4.89 7.38 5.86
N GLY A 96 5.50 6.58 6.74
CA GLY A 96 6.73 5.86 6.42
C GLY A 96 6.55 4.86 5.30
N ALA A 97 5.48 4.09 5.33
CA ALA A 97 5.17 3.12 4.28
C ALA A 97 4.99 3.81 2.94
N ARG A 98 4.25 4.92 2.93
CA ARG A 98 4.03 5.71 1.72
C ARG A 98 5.32 6.26 1.16
N GLU A 99 6.16 6.84 2.02
CA GLU A 99 7.45 7.39 1.60
C GLU A 99 8.37 6.30 1.04
N MET A 100 8.40 5.13 1.67
CA MET A 100 9.18 4.00 1.17
C MET A 100 8.69 3.56 -0.21
N ARG A 101 7.38 3.44 -0.37
CA ARG A 101 6.79 3.05 -1.65
C ARG A 101 7.13 4.06 -2.75
N LEU A 102 6.91 5.33 -2.48
CA LEU A 102 7.14 6.40 -3.46
C LEU A 102 8.62 6.56 -3.80
N SER A 103 9.53 6.27 -2.87
CA SER A 103 10.96 6.32 -3.13
C SER A 103 11.41 5.28 -4.16
N ARG A 104 10.62 4.24 -4.39
CA ARG A 104 10.93 3.18 -5.36
C ARG A 104 10.40 3.48 -6.75
N PHE A 105 9.56 4.52 -6.89
CA PHE A 105 9.06 4.95 -8.19
C PHE A 105 10.22 5.48 -9.03
N GLN A 106 10.17 5.24 -10.33
CA GLN A 106 11.19 5.68 -11.26
C GLN A 106 10.56 6.57 -12.33
N VAL A 107 11.34 7.53 -12.82
CA VAL A 107 10.90 8.40 -13.90
C VAL A 107 11.23 7.71 -15.23
N CYS A 108 10.21 7.53 -16.06
CA CYS A 108 10.40 6.98 -17.40
C CYS A 108 11.24 7.97 -18.23
N ARG A 109 12.30 7.46 -18.85
CA ARG A 109 13.19 8.33 -19.63
C ARG A 109 12.58 8.82 -20.94
N TYR A 110 11.46 8.23 -21.37
CA TYR A 110 10.77 8.68 -22.58
C TYR A 110 9.65 9.67 -22.29
N CYS A 111 8.72 9.32 -21.39
CA CYS A 111 7.55 10.17 -21.13
C CYS A 111 7.71 11.07 -19.91
N GLY A 112 8.75 10.88 -19.09
CA GLY A 112 8.99 11.69 -17.91
C GLY A 112 8.03 11.45 -16.76
N ARG A 113 7.18 10.43 -16.85
CA ARG A 113 6.18 10.14 -15.82
C ARG A 113 6.80 9.32 -14.71
N SER A 114 6.49 9.70 -13.45
CA SER A 114 6.86 8.89 -12.29
C SER A 114 6.02 7.61 -12.29
N THR A 115 6.67 6.46 -12.27
CA THR A 115 6.03 5.18 -12.50
C THR A 115 6.39 4.20 -11.40
N ALA A 116 5.39 3.45 -10.92
CA ALA A 116 5.60 2.40 -9.94
C ALA A 116 6.52 1.31 -10.48
N PRO A 117 7.35 0.67 -9.61
CA PRO A 117 8.31 -0.33 -10.06
C PRO A 117 7.71 -1.47 -10.88
N GLU A 118 6.50 -1.92 -10.53
CA GLU A 118 5.84 -3.02 -11.23
C GLU A 118 5.41 -2.66 -12.65
N TRP A 119 5.37 -1.38 -12.98
CA TRP A 119 5.03 -0.90 -14.31
C TRP A 119 6.23 -0.38 -15.08
N MET A 120 7.43 -0.56 -14.53
CA MET A 120 8.67 -0.22 -15.22
C MET A 120 9.19 -1.42 -15.97
N HIS A 121 9.56 -1.18 -17.20
CA HIS A 121 10.31 -2.14 -18.02
C HIS A 121 11.80 -1.96 -17.72
N ASP A 122 12.61 -2.91 -18.13
CA ASP A 122 14.07 -2.77 -18.05
C ASP A 122 14.51 -1.50 -18.79
N ASP A 123 15.67 -0.97 -18.47
CA ASP A 123 16.24 0.22 -19.11
C ASP A 123 15.60 1.56 -18.73
N GLY A 124 14.83 1.61 -17.63
CA GLY A 124 14.28 2.86 -17.15
C GLY A 124 13.13 3.38 -18.00
N VAL A 125 12.38 2.50 -18.64
CA VAL A 125 11.25 2.83 -19.51
C VAL A 125 9.99 2.21 -18.91
N CYS A 126 8.89 2.97 -18.86
CA CYS A 126 7.61 2.43 -18.37
C CYS A 126 7.03 1.45 -19.40
N GLN A 127 6.13 0.57 -18.92
CA GLN A 127 5.52 -0.45 -19.79
C GLN A 127 4.82 0.16 -21.00
N ALA A 128 4.09 1.24 -20.81
CA ALA A 128 3.38 1.90 -21.90
C ALA A 128 4.34 2.39 -22.98
N CYS A 129 5.47 2.99 -22.62
CA CYS A 129 6.47 3.44 -23.56
C CYS A 129 7.21 2.25 -24.21
N ALA A 130 7.49 1.22 -23.42
CA ALA A 130 8.13 0.01 -23.95
C ALA A 130 7.24 -0.64 -25.02
N ASP A 131 5.96 -0.76 -24.75
CA ASP A 131 5.01 -1.33 -25.71
C ASP A 131 4.89 -0.47 -26.95
N GLN A 132 4.87 0.86 -26.78
CA GLN A 132 4.77 1.79 -27.88
C GLN A 132 6.02 1.76 -28.78
N HIS A 133 7.20 1.73 -28.19
CA HIS A 133 8.45 1.80 -28.94
C HIS A 133 8.95 0.44 -29.41
N SER A 134 8.74 -0.59 -28.62
CA SER A 134 9.14 -1.97 -28.97
C SER A 134 8.12 -2.64 -29.88
N GLY A 135 6.83 -2.39 -29.64
CA GLY A 135 5.77 -2.97 -30.45
C GLY A 135 5.81 -2.55 -31.90
N ALA A 136 6.34 -1.36 -32.17
CA ALA A 136 6.49 -0.87 -33.54
C ALA A 136 7.54 -1.66 -34.34
N ILE A 137 8.38 -2.41 -33.65
CA ILE A 137 9.45 -3.19 -34.29
C ILE A 137 8.97 -4.60 -34.63
N HIS A 138 7.90 -5.00 -34.03
CA HIS A 138 7.32 -6.31 -34.25
C HIS A 138 6.35 -6.26 -35.43
#